data_0459406ef2ade5a738f0ede9620445d9
#
_entry.id   0459406ef2ade5a738f0ede9620445d9
#
_cell.length_a   1.000
_cell.length_b   1.000
_cell.length_c   1.000
_cell.angle_alpha   90.00
_cell.angle_beta   90.00
_cell.angle_gamma   90.00
#
_symmetry.space_group_name_H-M   'P 1'
#
loop_
_entity.id
_entity.type
_entity.pdbx_description
1 polymer ?
#
loop_
_entity_poly.entity_id
_entity_poly.type
_entity_poly.pdbx_seq_one_letter_code
_entity_poly.pdbx_strand_id
1 'polypeptide(L)'
;ALGLPLGVIMARSTRTRFKIGDRLGTVFIVLVQAMPSAVYHILIQFLGSQTYVGKDVLGLPMLFDAANPKSYILPVISLSIGNIAYYAMWLRRYMVDESNKDYIRLARAKGVPNGKISFRHVFRNAFVPLVQYIPNSILFTLMGSLYVESLYSVPGMGGLLVTAIKRQDNTLVQALVLIYAVISILGLLFGDILMGIVDPRISFAKKEGSR
;
A
#
# COMPACT_ATOMS: atom_id res chain seq x y z
N ALA A 1 3.73 4.05 3.72
CA ALA A 1 4.12 4.48 5.09
C ALA A 1 2.92 4.53 6.05
N LEU A 2 1.81 5.22 5.73
CA LEU A 2 0.67 5.38 6.66
C LEU A 2 -0.11 4.09 6.93
N GLY A 3 -0.18 3.16 5.99
CA GLY A 3 -0.90 1.90 6.15
C GLY A 3 -0.33 1.00 7.26
N LEU A 4 0.98 1.01 7.45
CA LEU A 4 1.63 0.21 8.49
C LEU A 4 1.26 0.68 9.91
N PRO A 5 1.41 1.99 10.27
CA PRO A 5 0.95 2.48 11.57
C PRO A 5 -0.54 2.21 11.81
N LEU A 6 -1.40 2.41 10.80
CA LEU A 6 -2.83 2.13 10.91
C LEU A 6 -3.09 0.65 11.23
N GLY A 7 -2.44 -0.28 10.53
CA GLY A 7 -2.53 -1.72 10.79
C GLY A 7 -2.10 -2.10 12.21
N VAL A 8 -1.02 -1.49 12.73
CA VAL A 8 -0.58 -1.70 14.12
C VAL A 8 -1.62 -1.21 15.12
N ILE A 9 -2.17 0.00 14.92
CA ILE A 9 -3.20 0.58 15.78
C ILE A 9 -4.43 -0.32 15.80
N MET A 10 -4.91 -0.77 14.64
CA MET A 10 -6.04 -1.67 14.51
C MET A 10 -5.80 -3.00 15.23
N ALA A 11 -4.67 -3.67 14.94
CA ALA A 11 -4.34 -4.95 15.56
C ALA A 11 -4.22 -4.86 17.10
N ARG A 12 -3.66 -3.76 17.63
CA ARG A 12 -3.61 -3.52 19.08
C ARG A 12 -4.98 -3.24 19.67
N SER A 13 -5.83 -2.52 18.94
CA SER A 13 -7.18 -2.18 19.37
C SER A 13 -8.10 -3.39 19.46
N THR A 14 -7.85 -4.49 18.75
CA THR A 14 -8.64 -5.73 18.89
C THR A 14 -8.63 -6.30 20.31
N ARG A 15 -7.62 -5.95 21.10
CA ARG A 15 -7.42 -6.40 22.48
C ARG A 15 -7.92 -5.41 23.52
N THR A 16 -8.37 -4.23 23.11
CA THR A 16 -8.95 -3.23 24.02
C THR A 16 -10.45 -3.49 24.22
N ARG A 17 -10.98 -3.03 25.37
CA ARG A 17 -12.41 -3.20 25.71
C ARG A 17 -13.35 -2.63 24.65
N PHE A 18 -13.02 -1.50 24.06
CA PHE A 18 -13.90 -0.80 23.14
C PHE A 18 -13.65 -1.07 21.65
N LYS A 19 -12.48 -1.62 21.29
CA LYS A 19 -12.08 -1.94 19.89
C LYS A 19 -12.34 -0.83 18.86
N ILE A 20 -12.35 0.43 19.29
CA ILE A 20 -12.75 1.58 18.46
C ILE A 20 -11.80 1.72 17.25
N GLY A 21 -10.49 1.69 17.48
CA GLY A 21 -9.50 1.81 16.40
C GLY A 21 -9.61 0.67 15.38
N ASP A 22 -9.91 -0.54 15.82
CA ASP A 22 -10.15 -1.68 14.95
C ASP A 22 -11.43 -1.51 14.12
N ARG A 23 -12.52 -1.08 14.73
CA ARG A 23 -13.79 -0.85 14.04
C ARG A 23 -13.68 0.26 12.99
N LEU A 24 -13.15 1.42 13.36
CA LEU A 24 -12.98 2.54 12.43
C LEU A 24 -12.05 2.19 11.27
N GLY A 25 -10.92 1.55 11.57
CA GLY A 25 -10.00 1.10 10.53
C GLY A 25 -10.61 0.03 9.61
N THR A 26 -11.42 -0.89 10.16
CA THR A 26 -12.13 -1.89 9.34
C THR A 26 -13.16 -1.24 8.42
N VAL A 27 -13.94 -0.27 8.92
CA VAL A 27 -14.88 0.50 8.08
C VAL A 27 -14.14 1.21 6.95
N PHE A 28 -13.02 1.88 7.26
CA PHE A 28 -12.18 2.53 6.24
C PHE A 28 -11.70 1.54 5.18
N ILE A 29 -11.13 0.40 5.59
CA ILE A 29 -10.63 -0.62 4.66
C ILE A 29 -11.75 -1.16 3.77
N VAL A 30 -12.89 -1.51 4.38
CA VAL A 30 -14.05 -2.05 3.64
C VAL A 30 -14.57 -1.04 2.63
N LEU A 31 -14.73 0.23 3.01
CA LEU A 31 -15.17 1.27 2.10
C LEU A 31 -14.22 1.44 0.91
N VAL A 32 -12.91 1.53 1.17
CA VAL A 32 -11.94 1.72 0.09
C VAL A 32 -11.85 0.49 -0.82
N GLN A 33 -11.93 -0.73 -0.28
CA GLN A 33 -11.79 -1.95 -1.08
C GLN A 33 -13.09 -2.40 -1.76
N ALA A 34 -14.24 -2.05 -1.22
CA ALA A 34 -15.53 -2.37 -1.84
C ALA A 34 -15.88 -1.46 -3.02
N MET A 35 -15.33 -0.24 -3.05
CA MET A 35 -15.55 0.68 -4.16
C MET A 35 -14.55 0.44 -5.30
N PRO A 36 -14.98 0.48 -6.57
CA PRO A 36 -14.06 0.57 -7.69
C PRO A 36 -13.09 1.75 -7.52
N SER A 37 -11.80 1.52 -7.80
CA SER A 37 -10.78 2.56 -7.59
C SER A 37 -11.08 3.86 -8.33
N ALA A 38 -11.64 3.79 -9.52
CA ALA A 38 -12.08 4.94 -10.29
C ALA A 38 -13.05 5.84 -9.52
N VAL A 39 -13.98 5.23 -8.77
CA VAL A 39 -15.01 5.97 -8.04
C VAL A 39 -14.40 6.80 -6.91
N TYR A 40 -13.56 6.19 -6.06
CA TYR A 40 -12.96 6.96 -4.98
C TYR A 40 -11.93 7.99 -5.48
N HIS A 41 -11.26 7.77 -6.60
CA HIS A 41 -10.38 8.78 -7.21
C HIS A 41 -11.18 10.02 -7.66
N ILE A 42 -12.31 9.81 -8.35
CA ILE A 42 -13.21 10.90 -8.75
C ILE A 42 -13.77 11.63 -7.53
N LEU A 43 -14.18 10.89 -6.49
CA LEU A 43 -14.67 11.50 -5.26
C LEU A 43 -13.61 12.36 -4.58
N ILE A 44 -12.37 11.88 -4.49
CA ILE A 44 -11.26 12.65 -3.91
C ILE A 44 -11.00 13.92 -4.72
N GLN A 45 -10.97 13.81 -6.05
CA GLN A 45 -10.79 14.96 -6.93
C GLN A 45 -11.91 15.97 -6.74
N PHE A 46 -13.16 15.53 -6.82
CA PHE A 46 -14.32 16.39 -6.72
C PHE A 46 -14.43 17.04 -5.32
N LEU A 47 -14.40 16.25 -4.27
CA LEU A 47 -14.50 16.76 -2.91
C LEU A 47 -13.30 17.63 -2.53
N GLY A 48 -12.10 17.28 -2.97
CA GLY A 48 -10.88 18.02 -2.69
C GLY A 48 -10.77 19.33 -3.45
N SER A 49 -11.38 19.46 -4.64
CA SER A 49 -11.25 20.65 -5.47
C SER A 49 -12.50 21.53 -5.53
N GLN A 50 -13.69 21.02 -5.20
CA GLN A 50 -14.95 21.72 -5.34
C GLN A 50 -15.62 22.09 -4.02
N THR A 51 -15.21 21.48 -2.90
CA THR A 51 -15.74 21.87 -1.58
C THR A 51 -15.12 23.17 -1.09
N TYR A 52 -15.85 23.89 -0.22
CA TYR A 52 -15.36 25.10 0.43
C TYR A 52 -13.98 24.89 1.08
N VAL A 53 -13.79 23.78 1.79
CA VAL A 53 -12.50 23.47 2.44
C VAL A 53 -11.40 23.26 1.40
N GLY A 54 -11.65 22.49 0.38
CA GLY A 54 -10.63 22.18 -0.63
C GLY A 54 -10.27 23.37 -1.51
N LYS A 55 -11.29 24.07 -2.03
CA LYS A 55 -11.12 25.18 -2.97
C LYS A 55 -10.72 26.48 -2.26
N ASP A 56 -11.51 26.92 -1.29
CA ASP A 56 -11.39 28.27 -0.70
C ASP A 56 -10.39 28.31 0.46
N VAL A 57 -10.32 27.27 1.29
CA VAL A 57 -9.42 27.22 2.44
C VAL A 57 -8.05 26.69 2.05
N LEU A 58 -7.98 25.52 1.37
CA LEU A 58 -6.73 24.87 1.01
C LEU A 58 -6.18 25.31 -0.36
N GLY A 59 -7.05 25.82 -1.25
CA GLY A 59 -6.69 26.25 -2.59
C GLY A 59 -6.17 25.09 -3.47
N LEU A 60 -6.83 23.92 -3.39
CA LEU A 60 -6.43 22.74 -4.15
C LEU A 60 -7.00 22.77 -5.56
N PRO A 61 -6.17 22.78 -6.60
CA PRO A 61 -6.65 22.78 -7.98
C PRO A 61 -7.19 21.40 -8.37
N MET A 62 -8.16 21.40 -9.26
CA MET A 62 -8.76 20.16 -9.79
C MET A 62 -7.80 19.39 -10.70
N LEU A 63 -7.04 20.12 -11.52
CA LEU A 63 -6.09 19.57 -12.47
C LEU A 63 -4.66 19.91 -12.07
N PHE A 64 -3.74 19.11 -12.56
CA PHE A 64 -2.32 19.29 -12.34
C PHE A 64 -1.81 20.56 -13.05
N ASP A 65 -1.01 21.31 -12.32
CA ASP A 65 -0.27 22.48 -12.82
C ASP A 65 1.15 22.43 -12.23
N ALA A 66 2.15 22.30 -13.10
CA ALA A 66 3.55 22.20 -12.69
C ALA A 66 4.06 23.45 -11.95
N ALA A 67 3.46 24.62 -12.20
CA ALA A 67 3.80 25.86 -11.52
C ALA A 67 3.19 25.96 -10.11
N ASN A 68 2.18 25.14 -9.80
CA ASN A 68 1.47 25.14 -8.52
C ASN A 68 1.77 23.88 -7.69
N PRO A 69 2.61 23.96 -6.65
CA PRO A 69 2.93 22.78 -5.81
C PRO A 69 1.72 22.11 -5.18
N LYS A 70 0.62 22.84 -4.94
CA LYS A 70 -0.61 22.28 -4.37
C LYS A 70 -1.31 21.31 -5.31
N SER A 71 -1.03 21.36 -6.61
CA SER A 71 -1.62 20.46 -7.60
C SER A 71 -1.19 18.99 -7.46
N TYR A 72 -0.10 18.71 -6.72
CA TYR A 72 0.33 17.34 -6.40
C TYR A 72 -0.48 16.68 -5.28
N ILE A 73 -1.17 17.45 -4.43
CA ILE A 73 -1.79 16.96 -3.20
C ILE A 73 -2.89 15.93 -3.51
N LEU A 74 -3.85 16.28 -4.35
CA LEU A 74 -4.98 15.40 -4.67
C LEU A 74 -4.55 14.12 -5.40
N PRO A 75 -3.68 14.16 -6.43
CA PRO A 75 -3.14 12.94 -7.06
C PRO A 75 -2.41 12.04 -6.06
N VAL A 76 -1.59 12.60 -5.17
CA VAL A 76 -0.85 11.82 -4.16
C VAL A 76 -1.80 11.18 -3.14
N ILE A 77 -2.82 11.88 -2.66
CA ILE A 77 -3.84 11.32 -1.78
C ILE A 77 -4.58 10.19 -2.51
N SER A 78 -5.00 10.40 -3.75
CA SER A 78 -5.67 9.39 -4.57
C SER A 78 -4.88 8.10 -4.70
N LEU A 79 -3.59 8.19 -5.05
CA LEU A 79 -2.70 7.03 -5.16
C LEU A 79 -2.42 6.35 -3.81
N SER A 80 -2.41 7.13 -2.73
CA SER A 80 -2.02 6.63 -1.41
C SER A 80 -3.13 5.85 -0.71
N ILE A 81 -4.41 6.23 -0.90
CA ILE A 81 -5.51 5.71 -0.09
C ILE A 81 -5.72 4.20 -0.24
N GLY A 82 -5.63 3.69 -1.47
CA GLY A 82 -5.71 2.25 -1.75
C GLY A 82 -4.56 1.47 -1.13
N ASN A 83 -3.33 2.00 -1.24
CA ASN A 83 -2.15 1.41 -0.62
C ASN A 83 -2.22 1.44 0.91
N ILE A 84 -2.73 2.52 1.51
CA ILE A 84 -2.94 2.62 2.96
C ILE A 84 -3.89 1.53 3.43
N ALA A 85 -5.04 1.37 2.77
CA ALA A 85 -6.03 0.34 3.09
C ALA A 85 -5.44 -1.07 2.94
N TYR A 86 -4.70 -1.34 1.86
CA TYR A 86 -4.06 -2.62 1.60
C TYR A 86 -3.06 -3.02 2.70
N TYR A 87 -2.08 -2.15 2.98
CA TYR A 87 -1.06 -2.43 3.99
C TYR A 87 -1.65 -2.50 5.41
N ALA A 88 -2.65 -1.66 5.72
CA ALA A 88 -3.33 -1.71 7.02
C ALA A 88 -4.06 -3.04 7.23
N MET A 89 -4.79 -3.51 6.21
CA MET A 89 -5.52 -4.77 6.25
C MET A 89 -4.60 -5.96 6.47
N TRP A 90 -3.56 -6.10 5.65
CA TRP A 90 -2.68 -7.25 5.71
C TRP A 90 -1.84 -7.26 6.99
N LEU A 91 -1.30 -6.11 7.40
CA LEU A 91 -0.56 -6.04 8.65
C LEU A 91 -1.43 -6.36 9.86
N ARG A 92 -2.66 -5.82 9.91
CA ARG A 92 -3.62 -6.18 10.96
C ARG A 92 -3.85 -7.68 11.00
N ARG A 93 -4.11 -8.31 9.86
CA ARG A 93 -4.36 -9.75 9.76
C ARG A 93 -3.17 -10.54 10.27
N TYR A 94 -1.97 -10.29 9.75
CA TYR A 94 -0.75 -10.98 10.19
C TYR A 94 -0.44 -10.75 11.67
N MET A 95 -0.65 -9.56 12.20
CA MET A 95 -0.44 -9.29 13.62
C MET A 95 -1.46 -10.01 14.53
N VAL A 96 -2.70 -10.15 14.10
CA VAL A 96 -3.72 -10.90 14.83
C VAL A 96 -3.35 -12.37 14.84
N ASP A 97 -3.03 -12.95 13.70
CA ASP A 97 -2.64 -14.37 13.56
C ASP A 97 -1.38 -14.65 14.38
N GLU A 98 -0.34 -13.83 14.27
CA GLU A 98 0.90 -14.00 15.01
C GLU A 98 0.72 -13.89 16.52
N SER A 99 -0.21 -13.04 16.95
CA SER A 99 -0.49 -12.82 18.37
C SER A 99 -1.17 -14.00 19.08
N ASN A 100 -1.69 -14.95 18.33
CA ASN A 100 -2.37 -16.15 18.84
C ASN A 100 -1.45 -17.37 18.93
N LYS A 101 -0.20 -17.27 18.45
CA LYS A 101 0.77 -18.37 18.50
C LYS A 101 1.24 -18.71 19.91
N ASP A 102 1.61 -19.96 20.13
CA ASP A 102 1.96 -20.48 21.45
C ASP A 102 3.18 -19.82 22.08
N TYR A 103 4.18 -19.47 21.28
CA TYR A 103 5.35 -18.77 21.81
C TYR A 103 5.01 -17.38 22.39
N ILE A 104 3.94 -16.74 21.90
CA ILE A 104 3.42 -15.49 22.47
C ILE A 104 2.72 -15.76 23.81
N ARG A 105 2.00 -16.88 23.92
CA ARG A 105 1.40 -17.31 25.21
C ARG A 105 2.50 -17.57 26.24
N LEU A 106 3.57 -18.27 25.84
CA LEU A 106 4.73 -18.50 26.68
C LEU A 106 5.42 -17.21 27.13
N ALA A 107 5.60 -16.25 26.21
CA ALA A 107 6.18 -14.95 26.55
C ALA A 107 5.34 -14.20 27.61
N ARG A 108 4.01 -14.27 27.51
CA ARG A 108 3.11 -13.71 28.53
C ARG A 108 3.23 -14.42 29.88
N ALA A 109 3.28 -15.74 29.86
CA ALA A 109 3.46 -16.55 31.09
C ALA A 109 4.78 -16.22 31.80
N LYS A 110 5.84 -15.85 31.04
CA LYS A 110 7.13 -15.38 31.56
C LYS A 110 7.10 -13.92 32.03
N GLY A 111 5.95 -13.24 32.05
CA GLY A 111 5.82 -11.87 32.54
C GLY A 111 6.36 -10.79 31.60
N VAL A 112 6.60 -11.09 30.30
CA VAL A 112 7.07 -10.07 29.34
C VAL A 112 5.98 -9.00 29.15
N PRO A 113 6.30 -7.71 29.26
CA PRO A 113 5.32 -6.62 29.10
C PRO A 113 4.62 -6.66 27.73
N ASN A 114 3.32 -6.41 27.69
CA ASN A 114 2.51 -6.49 26.48
C ASN A 114 3.02 -5.59 25.34
N GLY A 115 3.56 -4.41 25.63
CA GLY A 115 4.17 -3.53 24.65
C GLY A 115 5.38 -4.16 23.95
N LYS A 116 6.26 -4.82 24.73
CA LYS A 116 7.43 -5.53 24.23
C LYS A 116 7.02 -6.76 23.40
N ILE A 117 6.00 -7.50 23.84
CA ILE A 117 5.43 -8.61 23.07
C ILE A 117 4.89 -8.12 21.75
N SER A 118 4.07 -7.05 21.75
CA SER A 118 3.43 -6.53 20.55
C SER A 118 4.44 -6.05 19.49
N PHE A 119 5.50 -5.34 19.91
CA PHE A 119 6.44 -4.76 18.96
C PHE A 119 7.58 -5.73 18.59
N ARG A 120 8.21 -6.37 19.56
CA ARG A 120 9.40 -7.19 19.33
C ARG A 120 9.06 -8.61 18.81
N HIS A 121 7.95 -9.18 19.24
CA HIS A 121 7.58 -10.54 18.87
C HIS A 121 6.47 -10.60 17.80
N VAL A 122 5.38 -9.84 17.97
CA VAL A 122 4.26 -9.90 17.04
C VAL A 122 4.53 -9.08 15.77
N PHE A 123 4.82 -7.77 15.91
CA PHE A 123 5.00 -6.90 14.74
C PHE A 123 6.17 -7.35 13.87
N ARG A 124 7.31 -7.68 14.47
CA ARG A 124 8.50 -8.09 13.72
C ARG A 124 8.21 -9.29 12.80
N ASN A 125 7.53 -10.32 13.32
CA ASN A 125 7.22 -11.51 12.53
C ASN A 125 6.07 -11.28 11.55
N ALA A 126 5.04 -10.52 11.95
CA ALA A 126 3.91 -10.15 11.10
C ALA A 126 4.31 -9.25 9.92
N PHE A 127 5.41 -8.51 10.04
CA PHE A 127 5.89 -7.60 9.01
C PHE A 127 6.66 -8.33 7.89
N VAL A 128 7.26 -9.48 8.16
CA VAL A 128 8.06 -10.24 7.18
C VAL A 128 7.34 -10.46 5.85
N PRO A 129 6.10 -10.98 5.81
CA PRO A 129 5.41 -11.18 4.53
C PRO A 129 5.15 -9.88 3.77
N LEU A 130 5.05 -8.74 4.47
CA LEU A 130 4.78 -7.44 3.85
C LEU A 130 6.04 -6.83 3.24
N VAL A 131 7.21 -7.18 3.73
CA VAL A 131 8.48 -6.67 3.22
C VAL A 131 8.65 -6.98 1.74
N GLN A 132 8.21 -8.16 1.30
CA GLN A 132 8.24 -8.58 -0.11
C GLN A 132 7.49 -7.63 -1.03
N TYR A 133 6.39 -7.03 -0.58
CA TYR A 133 5.57 -6.14 -1.39
C TYR A 133 6.11 -4.71 -1.49
N ILE A 134 7.02 -4.30 -0.60
CA ILE A 134 7.52 -2.91 -0.56
C ILE A 134 8.25 -2.52 -1.84
N PRO A 135 9.27 -3.25 -2.32
CA PRO A 135 9.96 -2.89 -3.56
C PRO A 135 9.02 -2.83 -4.75
N ASN A 136 8.14 -3.81 -4.86
CA ASN A 136 7.16 -3.86 -5.93
C ASN A 136 6.22 -2.64 -5.91
N SER A 137 5.71 -2.24 -4.74
CA SER A 137 4.83 -1.06 -4.64
C SER A 137 5.55 0.26 -4.97
N ILE A 138 6.84 0.37 -4.66
CA ILE A 138 7.66 1.53 -5.05
C ILE A 138 7.82 1.58 -6.57
N LEU A 139 8.19 0.47 -7.19
CA LEU A 139 8.39 0.38 -8.64
C LEU A 139 7.06 0.61 -9.39
N PHE A 140 5.95 0.04 -8.91
CA PHE A 140 4.63 0.35 -9.48
C PHE A 140 4.25 1.82 -9.38
N THR A 141 4.65 2.51 -8.33
CA THR A 141 4.43 3.95 -8.20
C THR A 141 5.23 4.73 -9.26
N LEU A 142 6.45 4.27 -9.58
CA LEU A 142 7.27 4.87 -10.65
C LEU A 142 6.68 4.63 -12.05
N MET A 143 6.00 3.49 -12.26
CA MET A 143 5.30 3.20 -13.52
C MET A 143 4.10 4.12 -13.75
N GLY A 144 3.63 4.80 -12.71
CA GLY A 144 2.47 5.67 -12.73
C GLY A 144 1.14 4.92 -12.69
N SER A 145 0.08 5.70 -12.62
CA SER A 145 -1.30 5.20 -12.64
C SER A 145 -2.02 5.72 -13.86
N LEU A 146 -2.34 4.82 -14.79
CA LEU A 146 -3.13 5.12 -15.99
C LEU A 146 -4.35 6.01 -15.69
N TYR A 147 -5.06 5.67 -14.63
CA TYR A 147 -6.31 6.34 -14.29
C TYR A 147 -6.08 7.70 -13.61
N VAL A 148 -5.21 7.75 -12.59
CA VAL A 148 -4.95 8.98 -11.82
C VAL A 148 -4.24 10.02 -12.70
N GLU A 149 -3.27 9.62 -13.51
CA GLU A 149 -2.59 10.52 -14.44
C GLU A 149 -3.57 11.12 -15.44
N SER A 150 -4.47 10.32 -16.03
CA SER A 150 -5.49 10.81 -16.94
C SER A 150 -6.52 11.69 -16.24
N LEU A 151 -6.94 11.34 -15.01
CA LEU A 151 -7.96 12.05 -14.25
C LEU A 151 -7.50 13.47 -13.84
N TYR A 152 -6.25 13.57 -13.41
CA TYR A 152 -5.66 14.84 -12.95
C TYR A 152 -4.85 15.57 -14.02
N SER A 153 -4.71 14.99 -15.21
CA SER A 153 -3.85 15.49 -16.29
C SER A 153 -2.37 15.59 -15.87
N VAL A 154 -1.90 14.66 -15.03
CA VAL A 154 -0.49 14.57 -14.65
C VAL A 154 0.29 13.92 -15.80
N PRO A 155 1.38 14.55 -16.30
CA PRO A 155 2.22 13.91 -17.29
C PRO A 155 2.96 12.71 -16.69
N GLY A 156 2.78 11.54 -17.29
CA GLY A 156 3.39 10.30 -16.80
C GLY A 156 3.31 9.15 -17.80
N MET A 157 3.94 8.03 -17.45
CA MET A 157 4.02 6.86 -18.33
C MET A 157 2.65 6.21 -18.56
N GLY A 158 1.76 6.27 -17.59
CA GLY A 158 0.41 5.77 -17.73
C GLY A 158 -0.40 6.57 -18.75
N GLY A 159 -0.36 7.90 -18.68
CA GLY A 159 -0.98 8.79 -19.66
C GLY A 159 -0.39 8.61 -21.05
N LEU A 160 0.93 8.37 -21.16
CA LEU A 160 1.60 8.07 -22.43
C LEU A 160 1.05 6.76 -23.04
N LEU A 161 0.90 5.71 -22.24
CA LEU A 161 0.34 4.43 -22.71
C LEU A 161 -1.11 4.60 -23.22
N VAL A 162 -1.95 5.33 -22.49
CA VAL A 162 -3.32 5.63 -22.95
C VAL A 162 -3.31 6.35 -24.29
N THR A 163 -2.42 7.33 -24.46
CA THR A 163 -2.28 8.11 -25.70
C THR A 163 -1.80 7.22 -26.85
N ALA A 164 -0.82 6.35 -26.62
CA ALA A 164 -0.31 5.41 -27.62
C ALA A 164 -1.43 4.44 -28.09
N ILE A 165 -2.21 3.90 -27.15
CA ILE A 165 -3.35 3.02 -27.49
C ILE A 165 -4.39 3.77 -28.35
N LYS A 166 -4.77 4.98 -27.97
CA LYS A 166 -5.73 5.79 -28.72
C LYS A 166 -5.26 6.13 -30.14
N ARG A 167 -3.94 6.31 -30.31
CA ARG A 167 -3.32 6.59 -31.62
C ARG A 167 -3.01 5.32 -32.42
N GLN A 168 -3.29 4.13 -31.85
CA GLN A 168 -2.96 2.83 -32.46
C GLN A 168 -1.46 2.66 -32.76
N ASP A 169 -0.60 3.32 -31.97
CA ASP A 169 0.86 3.17 -32.06
C ASP A 169 1.29 1.88 -31.36
N ASN A 170 1.17 0.77 -32.08
CA ASN A 170 1.48 -0.56 -31.58
C ASN A 170 2.93 -0.69 -31.15
N THR A 171 3.86 -0.01 -31.81
CA THR A 171 5.29 -0.07 -31.47
C THR A 171 5.56 0.54 -30.10
N LEU A 172 4.98 1.73 -29.83
CA LEU A 172 5.12 2.38 -28.54
C LEU A 172 4.41 1.60 -27.43
N VAL A 173 3.22 1.06 -27.71
CA VAL A 173 2.48 0.21 -26.76
C VAL A 173 3.31 -1.01 -26.35
N GLN A 174 3.88 -1.73 -27.33
CA GLN A 174 4.73 -2.90 -27.06
C GLN A 174 5.97 -2.54 -26.23
N ALA A 175 6.64 -1.42 -26.55
CA ALA A 175 7.80 -0.96 -25.81
C ALA A 175 7.45 -0.62 -24.34
N LEU A 176 6.35 0.09 -24.10
CA LEU A 176 5.90 0.44 -22.75
C LEU A 176 5.49 -0.79 -21.95
N VAL A 177 4.76 -1.73 -22.57
CA VAL A 177 4.38 -2.99 -21.91
C VAL A 177 5.60 -3.82 -21.53
N LEU A 178 6.61 -3.88 -22.40
CA LEU A 178 7.87 -4.56 -22.10
C LEU A 178 8.59 -3.91 -20.91
N ILE A 179 8.68 -2.59 -20.89
CA ILE A 179 9.27 -1.84 -19.76
C ILE A 179 8.52 -2.15 -18.45
N TYR A 180 7.19 -2.14 -18.48
CA TYR A 180 6.37 -2.48 -17.32
C TYR A 180 6.59 -3.91 -16.85
N ALA A 181 6.69 -4.87 -17.76
CA ALA A 181 6.97 -6.26 -17.43
C ALA A 181 8.34 -6.41 -16.75
N VAL A 182 9.38 -5.78 -17.29
CA VAL A 182 10.73 -5.80 -16.71
C VAL A 182 10.73 -5.19 -15.30
N ILE A 183 10.13 -4.02 -15.13
CA ILE A 183 10.04 -3.36 -13.81
C ILE A 183 9.28 -4.23 -12.82
N SER A 184 8.19 -4.88 -13.24
CA SER A 184 7.41 -5.79 -12.37
C SER A 184 8.23 -6.99 -11.92
N ILE A 185 8.98 -7.62 -12.83
CA ILE A 185 9.86 -8.75 -12.51
C ILE A 185 10.96 -8.32 -11.52
N LEU A 186 11.59 -7.16 -11.77
CA LEU A 186 12.58 -6.61 -10.86
C LEU A 186 11.99 -6.31 -9.47
N GLY A 187 10.75 -5.80 -9.42
CA GLY A 187 10.06 -5.55 -8.17
C GLY A 187 9.84 -6.80 -7.34
N LEU A 188 9.44 -7.90 -7.98
CA LEU A 188 9.28 -9.20 -7.32
C LEU A 188 10.64 -9.74 -6.85
N LEU A 189 11.65 -9.70 -7.71
CA LEU A 189 13.00 -10.16 -7.38
C LEU A 189 13.57 -9.40 -6.16
N PHE A 190 13.49 -8.08 -6.16
CA PHE A 190 13.94 -7.27 -5.02
C PHE A 190 13.11 -7.55 -3.76
N GLY A 191 11.82 -7.85 -3.91
CA GLY A 191 10.95 -8.26 -2.82
C GLY A 191 11.42 -9.55 -2.17
N ASP A 192 11.75 -10.57 -2.97
CA ASP A 192 12.24 -11.87 -2.51
C ASP A 192 13.60 -11.73 -1.82
N ILE A 193 14.52 -10.97 -2.41
CA ILE A 193 15.83 -10.69 -1.81
C ILE A 193 15.65 -10.00 -0.45
N LEU A 194 14.80 -8.96 -0.38
CA LEU A 194 14.57 -8.20 0.84
C LEU A 194 13.94 -9.07 1.93
N MET A 195 13.00 -9.95 1.55
CA MET A 195 12.40 -10.90 2.47
C MET A 195 13.43 -11.86 3.05
N GLY A 196 14.35 -12.40 2.24
CA GLY A 196 15.45 -13.26 2.69
C GLY A 196 16.44 -12.56 3.63
N ILE A 197 16.68 -11.26 3.43
CA ILE A 197 17.53 -10.46 4.33
C ILE A 197 16.84 -10.23 5.68
N VAL A 198 15.52 -9.95 5.68
CA VAL A 198 14.76 -9.66 6.91
C VAL A 198 14.48 -10.92 7.73
N ASP A 199 14.25 -12.05 7.08
CA ASP A 199 14.09 -13.35 7.73
C ASP A 199 15.06 -14.42 7.16
N PRO A 200 16.24 -14.57 7.74
CA PRO A 200 17.24 -15.55 7.30
C PRO A 200 16.79 -17.03 7.39
N ARG A 201 15.63 -17.30 8.02
CA ARG A 201 15.07 -18.67 8.10
C ARG A 201 14.44 -19.09 6.77
N ILE A 202 14.14 -18.14 5.90
CA ILE A 202 13.62 -18.39 4.57
C ILE A 202 14.80 -18.77 3.68
N SER A 203 14.89 -20.06 3.30
CA SER A 203 15.86 -20.54 2.34
C SER A 203 15.19 -20.77 1.00
N PHE A 204 15.66 -20.07 -0.04
CA PHE A 204 15.23 -20.30 -1.42
C PHE A 204 15.93 -21.52 -2.05
N ALA A 205 16.94 -22.09 -1.37
CA ALA A 205 17.60 -23.31 -1.80
C ALA A 205 16.69 -24.52 -1.53
N LYS A 206 16.37 -25.28 -2.57
CA LYS A 206 15.74 -26.59 -2.47
C LYS A 206 16.64 -27.44 -1.59
N LYS A 207 16.19 -27.89 -0.42
CA LYS A 207 16.86 -28.97 0.29
C LYS A 207 16.78 -30.21 -0.61
N GLU A 208 17.78 -30.45 -1.43
CA GLU A 208 17.98 -31.75 -2.06
C GLU A 208 18.25 -32.75 -0.95
N GLY A 209 17.35 -33.73 -0.82
CA GLY A 209 17.64 -35.02 -0.23
C GLY A 209 17.71 -35.09 1.29
N SER A 210 16.58 -35.32 1.93
CA SER A 210 16.60 -36.31 3.01
C SER A 210 15.74 -37.50 2.53
N ARG A 211 16.44 -38.47 1.99
CA ARG A 211 15.94 -39.84 1.96
C ARG A 211 15.98 -40.42 3.37
#